data_621efc70f690a671e274deaa1a19551e
#
_entry.id   621efc70f690a671e274deaa1a19551e
#
_cell.length_a   1.000
_cell.length_b   1.000
_cell.length_c   1.000
_cell.angle_alpha   90.00
_cell.angle_beta   90.00
_cell.angle_gamma   90.00
#
_symmetry.space_group_name_H-M   'P 1'
#
loop_
_entity.id
_entity.type
_entity.pdbx_description
1 polymer ?
#
loop_
_entity_poly.entity_id
_entity_poly.type
_entity_poly.pdbx_seq_one_letter_code
_entity_poly.pdbx_strand_id
1 'polypeptide(L)'
;MRIGQWTLPNNVLVAPMAGVTDRPFRQLCKKLGAGYAVSEMAASNPKLWDSVKTSRRLNHDGEIAPISVQISGADPAMMAEAAAFNANKGARIIDINMGCPVKKVCNVASGSALLRHEDLIVRILDAVVAACAPLGVPVTLKTRTGWDRSSRNALRVAKLAENAGIAALTLHGRTRADLYTGEAEYDTIRAVKAEIGIPVIANGDIDSPAKARHVLDYTGADAVMIGRAAQGRPWIFREIDHYLRTGETLAPPSYGEMRELLLEHLDDHYRFYGEHTGVRTARKHIGWYVDGLPGADSFCARMNLIDNTRDQWRAVADWFDTLSSDGSCTPAPAAEALLAA
;
A
#
# COMPACT_ATOMS: atom_id res chain seq x y z
N MET A 1 4.76 -13.26 10.63
CA MET A 1 4.18 -12.23 11.51
C MET A 1 2.71 -12.54 11.79
N ARG A 2 2.15 -12.08 12.93
CA ARG A 2 0.75 -12.31 13.31
C ARG A 2 0.05 -10.97 13.61
N ILE A 3 -1.21 -10.81 13.14
CA ILE A 3 -2.08 -9.66 13.43
C ILE A 3 -3.38 -10.21 14.05
N GLY A 4 -3.58 -10.05 15.34
CA GLY A 4 -4.66 -10.70 16.07
C GLY A 4 -4.62 -12.22 15.88
N GLN A 5 -5.71 -12.82 15.39
CA GLN A 5 -5.79 -14.26 15.07
C GLN A 5 -5.17 -14.64 13.73
N TRP A 6 -4.79 -13.67 12.88
CA TRP A 6 -4.32 -13.93 11.52
C TRP A 6 -2.81 -14.11 11.49
N THR A 7 -2.34 -15.30 11.09
CA THR A 7 -0.94 -15.55 10.75
C THR A 7 -0.74 -15.24 9.28
N LEU A 8 0.14 -14.28 8.97
CA LEU A 8 0.45 -13.90 7.59
C LEU A 8 1.45 -14.91 6.98
N PRO A 9 1.33 -15.22 5.68
CA PRO A 9 2.23 -16.17 5.00
C PRO A 9 3.69 -15.71 4.99
N ASN A 10 3.93 -14.41 4.98
CA ASN A 10 5.26 -13.80 5.09
C ASN A 10 5.16 -12.40 5.69
N ASN A 11 6.28 -11.68 5.76
CA ASN A 11 6.40 -10.35 6.35
C ASN A 11 6.62 -9.23 5.32
N VAL A 12 6.17 -9.41 4.07
CA VAL A 12 6.27 -8.41 2.98
C VAL A 12 4.86 -7.95 2.60
N LEU A 13 4.54 -6.68 2.85
CA LEU A 13 3.18 -6.16 2.86
C LEU A 13 2.98 -5.05 1.84
N VAL A 14 1.75 -4.91 1.31
CA VAL A 14 1.37 -3.82 0.37
C VAL A 14 0.85 -2.62 1.14
N ALA A 15 1.41 -1.44 0.89
CA ALA A 15 0.96 -0.19 1.48
C ALA A 15 -0.35 0.32 0.84
N PRO A 16 -1.27 0.90 1.62
CA PRO A 16 -2.42 1.61 1.08
C PRO A 16 -1.99 2.86 0.31
N MET A 17 -2.27 2.90 -0.98
CA MET A 17 -1.95 4.03 -1.87
C MET A 17 -3.21 4.48 -2.62
N ALA A 18 -3.68 5.70 -2.37
CA ALA A 18 -4.88 6.24 -2.99
C ALA A 18 -4.78 6.27 -4.53
N GLY A 19 -5.76 5.66 -5.18
CA GLY A 19 -5.79 5.51 -6.64
C GLY A 19 -4.88 4.40 -7.18
N VAL A 20 -4.22 3.61 -6.35
CA VAL A 20 -3.29 2.55 -6.76
C VAL A 20 -3.70 1.20 -6.20
N THR A 21 -3.89 1.10 -4.87
CA THR A 21 -4.17 -0.18 -4.20
C THR A 21 -5.67 -0.51 -4.23
N ASP A 22 -6.25 -0.43 -5.42
CA ASP A 22 -7.57 -0.97 -5.70
C ASP A 22 -7.58 -2.51 -5.62
N ARG A 23 -8.74 -3.12 -5.72
CA ARG A 23 -8.87 -4.58 -5.61
C ARG A 23 -8.02 -5.32 -6.65
N PRO A 24 -8.04 -4.99 -7.96
CA PRO A 24 -7.20 -5.65 -8.96
C PRO A 24 -5.71 -5.63 -8.60
N PHE A 25 -5.18 -4.49 -8.20
CA PHE A 25 -3.78 -4.36 -7.83
C PHE A 25 -3.43 -5.13 -6.56
N ARG A 26 -4.29 -5.11 -5.52
CA ARG A 26 -4.04 -5.89 -4.28
C ARG A 26 -4.03 -7.40 -4.54
N GLN A 27 -4.97 -7.90 -5.37
CA GLN A 27 -5.01 -9.31 -5.74
C GLN A 27 -3.76 -9.72 -6.51
N LEU A 28 -3.33 -8.91 -7.48
CA LEU A 28 -2.09 -9.17 -8.23
C LEU A 28 -0.87 -9.21 -7.31
N CYS A 29 -0.73 -8.23 -6.40
CA CYS A 29 0.38 -8.22 -5.45
C CYS A 29 0.37 -9.44 -4.52
N LYS A 30 -0.80 -9.87 -4.04
CA LYS A 30 -0.94 -11.08 -3.21
C LYS A 30 -0.61 -12.34 -4.00
N LYS A 31 -1.05 -12.45 -5.25
CA LYS A 31 -0.68 -13.55 -6.16
C LYS A 31 0.83 -13.62 -6.37
N LEU A 32 1.50 -12.47 -6.38
CA LEU A 32 2.94 -12.33 -6.56
C LEU A 32 3.72 -12.31 -5.23
N GLY A 33 3.15 -12.82 -4.15
CA GLY A 33 3.87 -13.11 -2.92
C GLY A 33 3.74 -12.06 -1.81
N ALA A 34 2.89 -11.04 -1.95
CA ALA A 34 2.60 -10.17 -0.81
C ALA A 34 1.82 -10.93 0.26
N GLY A 35 2.36 -10.96 1.49
CA GLY A 35 1.72 -11.65 2.62
C GLY A 35 0.45 -10.96 3.12
N TYR A 36 0.27 -9.68 2.82
CA TYR A 36 -0.86 -8.88 3.26
C TYR A 36 -1.00 -7.61 2.42
N ALA A 37 -2.22 -7.14 2.22
CA ALA A 37 -2.49 -5.89 1.53
C ALA A 37 -3.59 -5.09 2.23
N VAL A 38 -3.40 -3.78 2.33
CA VAL A 38 -4.38 -2.85 2.90
C VAL A 38 -5.09 -2.09 1.78
N SER A 39 -6.43 -1.96 1.88
CA SER A 39 -7.21 -1.23 0.89
C SER A 39 -6.86 0.26 0.83
N GLU A 40 -7.28 0.93 -0.23
CA GLU A 40 -7.34 2.39 -0.22
C GLU A 40 -8.20 2.89 0.95
N MET A 41 -7.86 4.05 1.52
CA MET A 41 -8.62 4.61 2.63
C MET A 41 -10.06 4.96 2.23
N ALA A 42 -11.01 4.52 3.05
CA ALA A 42 -12.41 4.90 3.01
C ALA A 42 -12.69 6.00 4.05
N ALA A 43 -13.54 6.96 3.69
CA ALA A 43 -13.94 7.99 4.65
C ALA A 43 -14.89 7.40 5.71
N SER A 44 -14.73 7.81 6.97
CA SER A 44 -15.60 7.40 8.06
C SER A 44 -17.01 8.02 7.98
N ASN A 45 -17.21 9.06 7.19
CA ASN A 45 -18.49 9.72 7.05
C ASN A 45 -19.52 8.84 6.31
N PRO A 46 -20.63 8.39 6.97
CA PRO A 46 -21.64 7.52 6.37
C PRO A 46 -22.27 8.08 5.10
N LYS A 47 -22.43 9.40 5.00
CA LYS A 47 -23.00 10.06 3.82
C LYS A 47 -22.20 9.84 2.52
N LEU A 48 -20.98 9.33 2.63
CA LEU A 48 -20.10 9.07 1.48
C LEU A 48 -20.07 7.59 1.08
N TRP A 49 -20.67 6.68 1.86
CA TRP A 49 -20.54 5.23 1.62
C TRP A 49 -21.25 4.75 0.35
N ASP A 50 -22.37 5.37 -0.02
CA ASP A 50 -23.12 5.01 -1.23
C ASP A 50 -22.54 5.60 -2.52
N SER A 51 -21.44 6.39 -2.42
CA SER A 51 -20.80 6.89 -3.62
C SER A 51 -20.11 5.77 -4.38
N VAL A 52 -20.19 5.80 -5.72
CA VAL A 52 -19.49 4.84 -6.61
C VAL A 52 -18.00 4.70 -6.25
N LYS A 53 -17.35 5.78 -5.85
CA LYS A 53 -15.95 5.79 -5.46
C LYS A 53 -15.71 5.00 -4.17
N THR A 54 -16.55 5.18 -3.15
CA THR A 54 -16.42 4.47 -1.88
C THR A 54 -16.84 3.00 -2.04
N SER A 55 -17.93 2.73 -2.78
CA SER A 55 -18.35 1.37 -3.09
C SER A 55 -17.23 0.55 -3.74
N ARG A 56 -16.51 1.13 -4.71
CA ARG A 56 -15.34 0.47 -5.31
C ARG A 56 -14.22 0.20 -4.31
N ARG A 57 -13.91 1.15 -3.41
CA ARG A 57 -12.87 0.97 -2.38
C ARG A 57 -13.22 -0.12 -1.38
N LEU A 58 -14.51 -0.27 -1.09
CA LEU A 58 -15.05 -1.27 -0.17
C LEU A 58 -15.38 -2.60 -0.83
N ASN A 59 -15.15 -2.74 -2.13
CA ASN A 59 -15.35 -4.01 -2.82
C ASN A 59 -14.18 -4.94 -2.57
N HIS A 60 -14.48 -6.11 -2.00
CA HIS A 60 -13.52 -7.16 -1.65
C HIS A 60 -13.87 -8.51 -2.30
N ASP A 61 -14.79 -8.52 -3.27
CA ASP A 61 -15.29 -9.74 -3.89
C ASP A 61 -14.13 -10.57 -4.46
N GLY A 62 -13.99 -11.81 -3.99
CA GLY A 62 -12.93 -12.72 -4.39
C GLY A 62 -11.53 -12.35 -3.91
N GLU A 63 -11.37 -11.39 -3.00
CA GLU A 63 -10.05 -11.01 -2.49
C GLU A 63 -9.47 -12.08 -1.57
N ILE A 64 -8.18 -12.37 -1.72
CA ILE A 64 -7.44 -13.33 -0.89
C ILE A 64 -7.41 -12.83 0.57
N ALA A 65 -7.78 -13.69 1.51
CA ALA A 65 -7.77 -13.36 2.94
C ALA A 65 -6.33 -13.18 3.50
N PRO A 66 -6.18 -12.44 4.63
CA PRO A 66 -7.18 -11.62 5.29
C PRO A 66 -7.48 -10.31 4.54
N ILE A 67 -8.76 -9.94 4.50
CA ILE A 67 -9.21 -8.68 3.90
C ILE A 67 -8.99 -7.56 4.89
N SER A 68 -8.24 -6.52 4.50
CA SER A 68 -8.01 -5.34 5.34
C SER A 68 -8.59 -4.09 4.72
N VAL A 69 -9.37 -3.38 5.51
CA VAL A 69 -9.98 -2.11 5.11
C VAL A 69 -9.39 -0.97 5.91
N GLN A 70 -8.85 0.03 5.19
CA GLN A 70 -8.36 1.24 5.83
C GLN A 70 -9.46 2.29 5.92
N ILE A 71 -9.68 2.83 7.13
CA ILE A 71 -10.63 3.92 7.40
C ILE A 71 -9.89 5.20 7.80
N SER A 72 -10.50 6.35 7.50
CA SER A 72 -9.93 7.66 7.80
C SER A 72 -11.01 8.65 8.21
N GLY A 73 -10.80 9.33 9.34
CA GLY A 73 -11.70 10.31 9.91
C GLY A 73 -11.07 10.99 11.13
N ALA A 74 -11.81 11.93 11.72
CA ALA A 74 -11.40 12.66 12.93
C ALA A 74 -12.44 12.58 14.06
N ASP A 75 -13.63 12.07 13.78
CA ASP A 75 -14.69 11.90 14.77
C ASP A 75 -14.67 10.45 15.30
N PRO A 76 -14.49 10.24 16.62
CA PRO A 76 -14.39 8.89 17.19
C PRO A 76 -15.64 8.04 16.95
N ALA A 77 -16.85 8.62 17.05
CA ALA A 77 -18.09 7.88 16.86
C ALA A 77 -18.28 7.44 15.40
N MET A 78 -18.00 8.34 14.44
CA MET A 78 -18.02 8.01 13.02
C MET A 78 -16.95 6.98 12.65
N MET A 79 -15.78 7.03 13.28
CA MET A 79 -14.71 6.05 13.06
C MET A 79 -15.11 4.66 13.58
N ALA A 80 -15.74 4.59 14.75
CA ALA A 80 -16.28 3.34 15.30
C ALA A 80 -17.40 2.76 14.42
N GLU A 81 -18.32 3.60 13.96
CA GLU A 81 -19.40 3.19 13.04
C GLU A 81 -18.81 2.66 11.71
N ALA A 82 -17.85 3.35 11.13
CA ALA A 82 -17.18 2.91 9.91
C ALA A 82 -16.44 1.59 10.09
N ALA A 83 -15.80 1.38 11.24
CA ALA A 83 -15.12 0.13 11.55
C ALA A 83 -16.10 -1.04 11.64
N ALA A 84 -17.17 -0.90 12.41
CA ALA A 84 -18.22 -1.92 12.54
C ALA A 84 -18.90 -2.22 11.20
N PHE A 85 -19.22 -1.18 10.41
CA PHE A 85 -19.81 -1.33 9.08
C PHE A 85 -18.92 -2.17 8.15
N ASN A 86 -17.62 -1.86 8.09
CA ASN A 86 -16.69 -2.60 7.23
C ASN A 86 -16.44 -4.03 7.73
N ALA A 87 -16.35 -4.23 9.05
CA ALA A 87 -16.24 -5.56 9.65
C ALA A 87 -17.45 -6.44 9.30
N ASN A 88 -18.67 -5.91 9.40
CA ASN A 88 -19.90 -6.60 9.01
C ASN A 88 -19.98 -6.87 7.50
N LYS A 89 -19.30 -6.07 6.67
CA LYS A 89 -19.16 -6.30 5.22
C LYS A 89 -18.03 -7.27 4.84
N GLY A 90 -17.39 -7.89 5.81
CA GLY A 90 -16.39 -8.94 5.55
C GLY A 90 -14.94 -8.53 5.73
N ALA A 91 -14.65 -7.30 6.18
CA ALA A 91 -13.30 -6.95 6.59
C ALA A 91 -12.87 -7.83 7.76
N ARG A 92 -11.64 -8.34 7.68
CA ARG A 92 -11.03 -9.22 8.70
C ARG A 92 -10.00 -8.49 9.55
N ILE A 93 -9.58 -7.31 9.09
CA ILE A 93 -8.71 -6.38 9.79
C ILE A 93 -9.20 -4.97 9.46
N ILE A 94 -9.30 -4.11 10.45
CA ILE A 94 -9.56 -2.67 10.24
C ILE A 94 -8.24 -1.93 10.46
N ASP A 95 -7.82 -1.14 9.47
CA ASP A 95 -6.63 -0.30 9.56
C ASP A 95 -7.01 1.17 9.71
N ILE A 96 -6.43 1.87 10.68
CA ILE A 96 -6.70 3.30 10.91
C ILE A 96 -5.61 4.12 10.21
N ASN A 97 -6.03 5.07 9.36
CA ASN A 97 -5.12 6.00 8.70
C ASN A 97 -4.82 7.23 9.58
N MET A 98 -3.58 7.34 10.05
CA MET A 98 -3.03 8.55 10.68
C MET A 98 -1.74 9.02 9.97
N GLY A 99 -1.56 8.65 8.69
CA GLY A 99 -0.33 8.95 7.95
C GLY A 99 -0.53 9.73 6.65
N CYS A 100 -1.75 9.87 6.13
CA CYS A 100 -2.00 10.58 4.86
C CYS A 100 -1.65 12.08 4.98
N PRO A 101 -0.69 12.61 4.17
CA PRO A 101 -0.23 13.99 4.29
C PRO A 101 -1.01 14.97 3.40
N VAL A 102 -1.98 14.47 2.60
CA VAL A 102 -2.70 15.26 1.58
C VAL A 102 -3.52 16.36 2.23
N LYS A 103 -3.40 17.61 1.74
CA LYS A 103 -4.10 18.79 2.28
C LYS A 103 -5.61 18.56 2.47
N LYS A 104 -6.30 17.94 1.50
CA LYS A 104 -7.74 17.64 1.58
C LYS A 104 -8.11 16.76 2.80
N VAL A 105 -7.24 15.84 3.19
CA VAL A 105 -7.42 14.97 4.37
C VAL A 105 -7.05 15.73 5.65
N CYS A 106 -5.93 16.46 5.64
CA CYS A 106 -5.47 17.22 6.79
C CYS A 106 -6.41 18.41 7.12
N ASN A 107 -7.05 19.01 6.12
CA ASN A 107 -7.97 20.14 6.33
C ASN A 107 -9.25 19.75 7.11
N VAL A 108 -9.61 18.47 7.13
CA VAL A 108 -10.70 17.94 7.97
C VAL A 108 -10.15 17.27 9.24
N ALA A 109 -8.97 17.70 9.68
CA ALA A 109 -8.26 17.22 10.88
C ALA A 109 -8.03 15.70 10.94
N SER A 110 -8.04 15.00 9.79
CA SER A 110 -7.82 13.55 9.71
C SER A 110 -6.45 13.18 9.09
N GLY A 111 -6.14 11.90 9.02
CA GLY A 111 -4.84 11.43 8.55
C GLY A 111 -3.70 11.91 9.45
N SER A 112 -2.60 12.39 8.87
CA SER A 112 -1.44 12.85 9.64
C SER A 112 -1.67 14.14 10.45
N ALA A 113 -2.77 14.88 10.23
CA ALA A 113 -3.13 16.03 11.07
C ALA A 113 -3.45 15.62 12.52
N LEU A 114 -3.92 14.38 12.73
CA LEU A 114 -4.19 13.83 14.05
C LEU A 114 -2.93 13.80 14.94
N LEU A 115 -1.74 13.71 14.36
CA LEU A 115 -0.48 13.68 15.12
C LEU A 115 -0.23 14.95 15.97
N ARG A 116 -1.02 15.99 15.77
CA ARG A 116 -1.02 17.22 16.59
C ARG A 116 -1.98 17.16 17.78
N HIS A 117 -2.78 16.08 17.91
CA HIS A 117 -3.90 16.00 18.85
C HIS A 117 -3.93 14.60 19.51
N GLU A 118 -2.98 14.34 20.41
CA GLU A 118 -2.81 13.00 21.04
C GLU A 118 -4.05 12.54 21.81
N ASP A 119 -4.75 13.45 22.50
CA ASP A 119 -6.03 13.14 23.19
C ASP A 119 -7.12 12.66 22.21
N LEU A 120 -7.14 13.22 21.00
CA LEU A 120 -8.08 12.79 19.97
C LEU A 120 -7.68 11.42 19.39
N ILE A 121 -6.38 11.17 19.25
CA ILE A 121 -5.85 9.86 18.86
C ILE A 121 -6.38 8.79 19.82
N VAL A 122 -6.20 8.96 21.12
CA VAL A 122 -6.68 7.99 22.14
C VAL A 122 -8.17 7.73 21.96
N ARG A 123 -8.99 8.77 21.91
CA ARG A 123 -10.44 8.62 21.75
C ARG A 123 -10.84 7.87 20.48
N ILE A 124 -10.13 8.09 19.38
CA ILE A 124 -10.38 7.39 18.10
C ILE A 124 -9.98 5.91 18.24
N LEU A 125 -8.79 5.63 18.79
CA LEU A 125 -8.30 4.27 18.95
C LEU A 125 -9.23 3.44 19.84
N ASP A 126 -9.58 3.96 21.02
CA ASP A 126 -10.48 3.31 21.96
C ASP A 126 -11.85 3.02 21.34
N ALA A 127 -12.44 4.01 20.65
CA ALA A 127 -13.74 3.85 20.02
C ALA A 127 -13.74 2.78 18.91
N VAL A 128 -12.70 2.75 18.06
CA VAL A 128 -12.59 1.78 16.98
C VAL A 128 -12.31 0.38 17.52
N VAL A 129 -11.39 0.24 18.48
CA VAL A 129 -11.08 -1.06 19.08
C VAL A 129 -12.31 -1.62 19.80
N ALA A 130 -13.01 -0.79 20.59
CA ALA A 130 -14.25 -1.20 21.27
C ALA A 130 -15.34 -1.66 20.30
N ALA A 131 -15.49 -1.00 19.16
CA ALA A 131 -16.47 -1.37 18.12
C ALA A 131 -16.11 -2.68 17.40
N CYS A 132 -14.82 -2.98 17.22
CA CYS A 132 -14.34 -4.18 16.54
C CYS A 132 -14.24 -5.41 17.46
N ALA A 133 -14.03 -5.23 18.78
CA ALA A 133 -13.82 -6.30 19.74
C ALA A 133 -14.96 -7.36 19.75
N PRO A 134 -16.27 -6.99 19.80
CA PRO A 134 -17.36 -7.96 19.75
C PRO A 134 -17.43 -8.75 18.45
N LEU A 135 -16.85 -8.21 17.37
CA LEU A 135 -16.83 -8.82 16.04
C LEU A 135 -15.59 -9.71 15.85
N GLY A 136 -14.66 -9.74 16.81
CA GLY A 136 -13.41 -10.48 16.70
C GLY A 136 -12.48 -9.95 15.61
N VAL A 137 -12.60 -8.67 15.22
CA VAL A 137 -11.82 -8.05 14.16
C VAL A 137 -10.69 -7.23 14.76
N PRO A 138 -9.41 -7.59 14.55
CA PRO A 138 -8.27 -6.82 15.05
C PRO A 138 -8.17 -5.46 14.33
N VAL A 139 -7.69 -4.47 15.08
CA VAL A 139 -7.46 -3.11 14.58
C VAL A 139 -5.97 -2.85 14.45
N THR A 140 -5.54 -2.27 13.32
CA THR A 140 -4.16 -1.82 13.09
C THR A 140 -4.10 -0.32 12.89
N LEU A 141 -2.92 0.26 13.07
CA LEU A 141 -2.69 1.69 12.89
C LEU A 141 -1.56 1.92 11.89
N LYS A 142 -1.79 2.80 10.89
CA LYS A 142 -0.72 3.28 10.01
C LYS A 142 -0.50 4.78 10.21
N THR A 143 0.73 5.16 10.58
CA THR A 143 1.09 6.54 10.91
C THR A 143 2.44 6.97 10.32
N ARG A 144 2.87 8.19 10.65
CA ARG A 144 4.17 8.80 10.34
C ARG A 144 4.93 9.13 11.63
N THR A 145 6.21 9.55 11.50
CA THR A 145 7.08 9.87 12.65
C THR A 145 6.63 11.10 13.45
N GLY A 146 5.78 11.95 12.85
CA GLY A 146 5.24 13.16 13.46
C GLY A 146 4.65 14.11 12.43
N TRP A 147 4.18 15.27 12.89
CA TRP A 147 3.69 16.34 12.02
C TRP A 147 4.82 16.99 11.22
N ASP A 148 5.90 17.37 11.89
CA ASP A 148 7.13 17.89 11.33
C ASP A 148 8.36 17.38 12.13
N ARG A 149 9.56 17.78 11.72
CA ARG A 149 10.80 17.30 12.33
C ARG A 149 11.00 17.77 13.78
N SER A 150 10.40 18.91 14.17
CA SER A 150 10.47 19.45 15.53
C SER A 150 9.42 18.85 16.47
N SER A 151 8.36 18.22 15.91
CA SER A 151 7.24 17.65 16.65
C SER A 151 7.04 16.15 16.37
N ARG A 152 8.14 15.39 16.29
CA ARG A 152 8.10 13.92 16.20
C ARG A 152 7.55 13.33 17.49
N ASN A 153 6.46 12.55 17.39
CA ASN A 153 5.80 11.96 18.54
C ASN A 153 5.42 10.48 18.31
N ALA A 154 5.99 9.84 17.29
CA ALA A 154 5.66 8.45 16.94
C ALA A 154 5.79 7.49 18.14
N LEU A 155 6.79 7.66 19.00
CA LEU A 155 6.97 6.81 20.18
C LEU A 155 5.80 6.93 21.16
N ARG A 156 5.33 8.16 21.43
CA ARG A 156 4.15 8.36 22.29
C ARG A 156 2.90 7.77 21.65
N VAL A 157 2.69 8.05 20.36
CA VAL A 157 1.54 7.50 19.61
C VAL A 157 1.57 5.98 19.58
N ALA A 158 2.75 5.36 19.46
CA ALA A 158 2.90 3.91 19.50
C ALA A 158 2.48 3.30 20.87
N LYS A 159 2.90 3.91 21.97
CA LYS A 159 2.49 3.50 23.34
C LYS A 159 0.97 3.68 23.56
N LEU A 160 0.41 4.78 23.07
CA LEU A 160 -1.05 5.01 23.12
C LEU A 160 -1.80 3.95 22.29
N ALA A 161 -1.27 3.59 21.11
CA ALA A 161 -1.86 2.56 20.26
C ALA A 161 -1.82 1.17 20.91
N GLU A 162 -0.70 0.78 21.51
CA GLU A 162 -0.57 -0.47 22.25
C GLU A 162 -1.54 -0.52 23.44
N ASN A 163 -1.60 0.54 24.24
CA ASN A 163 -2.51 0.63 25.39
C ASN A 163 -3.99 0.56 24.99
N ALA A 164 -4.36 1.10 23.83
CA ALA A 164 -5.71 1.02 23.29
C ALA A 164 -6.07 -0.35 22.69
N GLY A 165 -5.11 -1.29 22.58
CA GLY A 165 -5.33 -2.63 22.04
C GLY A 165 -5.15 -2.74 20.52
N ILE A 166 -4.37 -1.85 19.89
CA ILE A 166 -3.98 -1.99 18.48
C ILE A 166 -3.14 -3.27 18.29
N ALA A 167 -3.48 -4.05 17.29
CA ALA A 167 -2.87 -5.36 17.02
C ALA A 167 -1.56 -5.31 16.22
N ALA A 168 -1.28 -4.22 15.50
CA ALA A 168 -0.02 -3.95 14.81
C ALA A 168 0.09 -2.48 14.42
N LEU A 169 1.31 -1.95 14.40
CA LEU A 169 1.62 -0.57 14.04
C LEU A 169 2.48 -0.52 12.78
N THR A 170 2.02 0.22 11.75
CA THR A 170 2.85 0.55 10.58
C THR A 170 3.37 1.98 10.71
N LEU A 171 4.68 2.16 10.65
CA LEU A 171 5.33 3.46 10.76
C LEU A 171 6.07 3.83 9.48
N HIS A 172 5.65 4.93 8.83
CA HIS A 172 6.37 5.50 7.72
C HIS A 172 7.48 6.42 8.25
N GLY A 173 8.73 6.16 7.85
CA GLY A 173 9.95 6.87 8.29
C GLY A 173 10.06 8.31 7.79
N ARG A 174 8.95 9.03 7.67
CA ARG A 174 8.88 10.46 7.33
C ARG A 174 7.86 11.17 8.20
N THR A 175 8.07 12.47 8.45
CA THR A 175 7.03 13.32 9.02
C THR A 175 5.98 13.69 7.96
N ARG A 176 4.87 14.29 8.40
CA ARG A 176 3.87 14.83 7.45
C ARG A 176 4.47 15.94 6.58
N ALA A 177 5.29 16.81 7.18
CA ALA A 177 5.90 17.94 6.47
C ALA A 177 6.86 17.52 5.36
N ASP A 178 7.56 16.40 5.53
CA ASP A 178 8.48 15.87 4.52
C ASP A 178 7.74 15.37 3.27
N LEU A 179 6.44 15.09 3.33
CA LEU A 179 5.66 14.49 2.24
C LEU A 179 6.35 13.20 1.73
N TYR A 180 7.04 13.32 0.59
CA TYR A 180 7.84 12.25 -0.05
C TYR A 180 9.25 12.76 -0.43
N THR A 181 9.64 13.96 0.03
CA THR A 181 10.96 14.53 -0.23
C THR A 181 12.01 13.98 0.74
N GLY A 182 13.27 14.02 0.33
CA GLY A 182 14.37 13.43 1.08
C GLY A 182 14.24 11.92 1.25
N GLU A 183 14.96 11.34 2.20
CA GLU A 183 14.94 9.92 2.51
C GLU A 183 14.07 9.60 3.73
N ALA A 184 13.48 8.41 3.74
CA ALA A 184 12.82 7.87 4.93
C ALA A 184 13.91 7.49 5.97
N GLU A 185 13.72 7.91 7.21
CA GLU A 185 14.61 7.53 8.31
C GLU A 185 14.05 6.33 9.07
N TYR A 186 14.94 5.52 9.61
CA TYR A 186 14.56 4.29 10.28
C TYR A 186 14.86 4.29 11.79
N ASP A 187 15.52 5.34 12.31
CA ASP A 187 15.86 5.47 13.74
C ASP A 187 14.60 5.53 14.62
N THR A 188 13.61 6.28 14.19
CA THR A 188 12.32 6.34 14.92
C THR A 188 11.60 4.99 14.89
N ILE A 189 11.68 4.24 13.79
CA ILE A 189 11.08 2.89 13.70
C ILE A 189 11.78 1.95 14.68
N ARG A 190 13.13 1.97 14.72
CA ARG A 190 13.94 1.21 15.66
C ARG A 190 13.61 1.55 17.12
N ALA A 191 13.53 2.84 17.44
CA ALA A 191 13.18 3.30 18.78
C ALA A 191 11.78 2.84 19.20
N VAL A 192 10.79 2.92 18.31
CA VAL A 192 9.43 2.44 18.56
C VAL A 192 9.44 0.92 18.78
N LYS A 193 10.12 0.14 17.92
CA LYS A 193 10.18 -1.32 18.06
C LYS A 193 10.82 -1.77 19.37
N ALA A 194 11.77 -1.02 19.90
CA ALA A 194 12.41 -1.34 21.19
C ALA A 194 11.50 -1.11 22.40
N GLU A 195 10.43 -0.30 22.25
CA GLU A 195 9.61 0.20 23.37
C GLU A 195 8.20 -0.38 23.45
N ILE A 196 7.72 -1.05 22.37
CA ILE A 196 6.38 -1.64 22.32
C ILE A 196 6.44 -3.13 22.00
N GLY A 197 5.50 -3.90 22.55
CA GLY A 197 5.42 -5.36 22.37
C GLY A 197 4.60 -5.79 21.15
N ILE A 198 3.75 -4.92 20.61
CA ILE A 198 2.96 -5.25 19.40
C ILE A 198 3.84 -5.25 18.13
N PRO A 199 3.46 -6.00 17.09
CA PRO A 199 4.18 -6.01 15.85
C PRO A 199 4.34 -4.61 15.23
N VAL A 200 5.58 -4.28 14.79
CA VAL A 200 5.92 -3.03 14.10
C VAL A 200 6.27 -3.34 12.66
N ILE A 201 5.67 -2.59 11.73
CA ILE A 201 5.86 -2.73 10.30
C ILE A 201 6.60 -1.48 9.80
N ALA A 202 7.80 -1.66 9.25
CA ALA A 202 8.59 -0.59 8.69
C ALA A 202 8.12 -0.21 7.29
N ASN A 203 7.97 1.09 7.03
CA ASN A 203 7.54 1.62 5.74
C ASN A 203 8.34 2.87 5.35
N GLY A 204 8.63 3.03 4.07
CA GLY A 204 9.33 4.18 3.47
C GLY A 204 10.57 3.76 2.70
N ASP A 205 10.65 4.12 1.41
CA ASP A 205 11.78 3.94 0.49
C ASP A 205 12.40 2.52 0.49
N ILE A 206 11.57 1.51 0.63
CA ILE A 206 11.95 0.11 0.53
C ILE A 206 11.63 -0.33 -0.90
N ASP A 207 12.65 -0.40 -1.74
CA ASP A 207 12.56 -0.55 -3.20
C ASP A 207 13.31 -1.77 -3.75
N SER A 208 14.01 -2.48 -2.89
CA SER A 208 14.81 -3.65 -3.27
C SER A 208 14.86 -4.71 -2.18
N PRO A 209 15.16 -5.98 -2.53
CA PRO A 209 15.35 -7.05 -1.55
C PRO A 209 16.44 -6.74 -0.52
N ALA A 210 17.57 -6.20 -0.95
CA ALA A 210 18.67 -5.82 -0.06
C ALA A 210 18.25 -4.71 0.91
N LYS A 211 17.49 -3.70 0.44
CA LYS A 211 16.96 -2.63 1.30
C LYS A 211 15.96 -3.17 2.31
N ALA A 212 15.09 -4.10 1.91
CA ALA A 212 14.15 -4.74 2.83
C ALA A 212 14.88 -5.49 3.96
N ARG A 213 15.90 -6.28 3.63
CA ARG A 213 16.77 -6.95 4.61
C ARG A 213 17.44 -5.95 5.56
N HIS A 214 18.09 -4.93 4.98
CA HIS A 214 18.76 -3.89 5.77
C HIS A 214 17.79 -3.22 6.75
N VAL A 215 16.57 -2.86 6.31
CA VAL A 215 15.60 -2.19 7.16
C VAL A 215 15.13 -3.10 8.30
N LEU A 216 14.88 -4.38 8.03
CA LEU A 216 14.53 -5.35 9.07
C LEU A 216 15.65 -5.53 10.09
N ASP A 217 16.89 -5.73 9.63
CA ASP A 217 18.03 -5.95 10.50
C ASP A 217 18.36 -4.71 11.34
N TYR A 218 18.26 -3.51 10.74
CA TYR A 218 18.54 -2.26 11.42
C TYR A 218 17.50 -1.89 12.46
N THR A 219 16.21 -2.07 12.12
CA THR A 219 15.10 -1.61 12.98
C THR A 219 14.61 -2.66 13.97
N GLY A 220 14.84 -3.94 13.69
CA GLY A 220 14.20 -5.05 14.38
C GLY A 220 12.68 -5.17 14.12
N ALA A 221 12.16 -4.44 13.12
CA ALA A 221 10.74 -4.50 12.76
C ALA A 221 10.31 -5.92 12.36
N ASP A 222 9.06 -6.26 12.60
CA ASP A 222 8.51 -7.59 12.33
C ASP A 222 8.19 -7.82 10.86
N ALA A 223 8.00 -6.73 10.10
CA ALA A 223 7.67 -6.76 8.68
C ALA A 223 8.06 -5.47 7.98
N VAL A 224 8.08 -5.51 6.65
CA VAL A 224 8.22 -4.35 5.76
C VAL A 224 6.96 -4.11 4.94
N MET A 225 6.61 -2.84 4.71
CA MET A 225 5.48 -2.45 3.87
C MET A 225 5.96 -1.66 2.67
N ILE A 226 5.66 -2.17 1.46
CA ILE A 226 6.12 -1.63 0.19
C ILE A 226 5.02 -0.74 -0.41
N GLY A 227 5.39 0.46 -0.81
CA GLY A 227 4.50 1.42 -1.47
C GLY A 227 4.88 1.61 -2.93
N ARG A 228 5.42 2.78 -3.25
CA ARG A 228 5.72 3.24 -4.62
C ARG A 228 6.54 2.26 -5.45
N ALA A 229 7.47 1.55 -4.84
CA ALA A 229 8.30 0.56 -5.52
C ALA A 229 7.52 -0.64 -6.11
N ALA A 230 6.26 -0.83 -5.72
CA ALA A 230 5.39 -1.83 -6.32
C ALA A 230 4.64 -1.33 -7.57
N GLN A 231 4.67 -0.02 -7.84
CA GLN A 231 4.05 0.56 -9.04
C GLN A 231 4.84 0.13 -10.27
N GLY A 232 4.17 -0.55 -11.20
CA GLY A 232 4.82 -1.13 -12.39
C GLY A 232 5.71 -2.35 -12.12
N ARG A 233 5.90 -2.72 -10.84
CA ARG A 233 6.73 -3.84 -10.40
C ARG A 233 6.05 -4.66 -9.31
N PRO A 234 4.85 -5.21 -9.54
CA PRO A 234 4.14 -5.96 -8.49
C PRO A 234 4.87 -7.25 -8.09
N TRP A 235 5.79 -7.76 -8.89
CA TRP A 235 6.66 -8.90 -8.58
C TRP A 235 7.74 -8.60 -7.52
N ILE A 236 7.91 -7.34 -7.09
CA ILE A 236 8.83 -6.96 -5.99
C ILE A 236 8.54 -7.74 -4.70
N PHE A 237 7.30 -8.12 -4.47
CA PHE A 237 6.91 -8.88 -3.27
C PHE A 237 7.55 -10.28 -3.28
N ARG A 238 7.52 -11.00 -4.40
CA ARG A 238 8.16 -12.32 -4.52
C ARG A 238 9.69 -12.20 -4.47
N GLU A 239 10.25 -11.13 -5.04
CA GLU A 239 11.70 -10.89 -5.00
C GLU A 239 12.18 -10.68 -3.56
N ILE A 240 11.47 -9.84 -2.80
CA ILE A 240 11.80 -9.57 -1.39
C ILE A 240 11.58 -10.82 -0.55
N ASP A 241 10.43 -11.50 -0.67
CA ASP A 241 10.15 -12.71 0.11
C ASP A 241 11.18 -13.81 -0.15
N HIS A 242 11.54 -14.04 -1.42
CA HIS A 242 12.57 -15.00 -1.78
C HIS A 242 13.92 -14.64 -1.13
N TYR A 243 14.38 -13.40 -1.29
CA TYR A 243 15.64 -12.93 -0.72
C TYR A 243 15.66 -13.00 0.80
N LEU A 244 14.58 -12.65 1.47
CA LEU A 244 14.51 -12.72 2.93
C LEU A 244 14.58 -14.17 3.45
N ARG A 245 14.13 -15.15 2.67
CA ARG A 245 14.17 -16.57 3.04
C ARG A 245 15.50 -17.24 2.68
N THR A 246 16.11 -16.89 1.55
CA THR A 246 17.23 -17.63 0.97
C THR A 246 18.55 -16.86 0.97
N GLY A 247 18.51 -15.53 0.99
CA GLY A 247 19.67 -14.66 0.74
C GLY A 247 20.02 -14.48 -0.74
N GLU A 248 19.28 -15.12 -1.65
CA GLU A 248 19.53 -15.11 -3.08
C GLU A 248 18.56 -14.17 -3.81
N THR A 249 19.04 -13.50 -4.86
CA THR A 249 18.22 -12.65 -5.72
C THR A 249 17.58 -13.46 -6.83
N LEU A 250 16.32 -13.21 -7.14
CA LEU A 250 15.68 -13.74 -8.33
C LEU A 250 16.14 -12.98 -9.58
N ALA A 251 16.18 -13.68 -10.70
CA ALA A 251 16.35 -13.02 -11.99
C ALA A 251 15.16 -12.07 -12.24
N PRO A 252 15.39 -10.90 -12.89
CA PRO A 252 14.30 -10.02 -13.27
C PRO A 252 13.34 -10.75 -14.25
N PRO A 253 12.05 -10.37 -14.28
CA PRO A 253 11.10 -10.97 -15.20
C PRO A 253 11.47 -10.68 -16.65
N SER A 254 11.24 -11.65 -17.53
CA SER A 254 11.33 -11.43 -18.98
C SER A 254 10.24 -10.46 -19.47
N TYR A 255 10.43 -9.88 -20.66
CA TYR A 255 9.38 -9.07 -21.29
C TYR A 255 8.09 -9.84 -21.51
N GLY A 256 8.16 -11.15 -21.82
CA GLY A 256 7.00 -12.03 -21.90
C GLY A 256 6.24 -12.13 -20.57
N GLU A 257 6.96 -12.33 -19.47
CA GLU A 257 6.34 -12.37 -18.15
C GLU A 257 5.74 -11.02 -17.73
N MET A 258 6.44 -9.91 -18.00
CA MET A 258 5.91 -8.56 -17.75
C MET A 258 4.63 -8.29 -18.55
N ARG A 259 4.61 -8.72 -19.84
CA ARG A 259 3.44 -8.66 -20.71
C ARG A 259 2.25 -9.40 -20.10
N GLU A 260 2.43 -10.66 -19.71
CA GLU A 260 1.37 -11.48 -19.13
C GLU A 260 0.81 -10.86 -17.84
N LEU A 261 1.68 -10.40 -16.95
CA LEU A 261 1.27 -9.77 -15.69
C LEU A 261 0.50 -8.46 -15.94
N LEU A 262 0.96 -7.64 -16.87
CA LEU A 262 0.26 -6.40 -17.19
C LEU A 262 -1.09 -6.67 -17.86
N LEU A 263 -1.17 -7.59 -18.80
CA LEU A 263 -2.43 -7.93 -19.48
C LEU A 263 -3.46 -8.54 -18.49
N GLU A 264 -3.04 -9.42 -17.60
CA GLU A 264 -3.89 -9.91 -16.51
C GLU A 264 -4.39 -8.76 -15.60
N HIS A 265 -3.48 -7.85 -15.23
CA HIS A 265 -3.86 -6.67 -14.43
C HIS A 265 -4.87 -5.79 -15.17
N LEU A 266 -4.70 -5.55 -16.47
CA LEU A 266 -5.61 -4.78 -17.30
C LEU A 266 -6.99 -5.42 -17.40
N ASP A 267 -7.07 -6.73 -17.59
CA ASP A 267 -8.33 -7.46 -17.67
C ASP A 267 -9.12 -7.34 -16.37
N ASP A 268 -8.47 -7.49 -15.21
CA ASP A 268 -9.12 -7.31 -13.91
C ASP A 268 -9.51 -5.86 -13.67
N HIS A 269 -8.67 -4.92 -14.09
CA HIS A 269 -8.91 -3.49 -13.97
C HIS A 269 -10.11 -3.04 -14.80
N TYR A 270 -10.23 -3.51 -16.05
CA TYR A 270 -11.36 -3.18 -16.92
C TYR A 270 -12.66 -3.80 -16.41
N ARG A 271 -12.64 -5.05 -15.93
CA ARG A 271 -13.81 -5.67 -15.28
C ARG A 271 -14.26 -4.89 -14.05
N PHE A 272 -13.32 -4.35 -13.29
CA PHE A 272 -13.60 -3.60 -12.06
C PHE A 272 -14.13 -2.18 -12.30
N TYR A 273 -13.55 -1.45 -13.24
CA TYR A 273 -13.87 -0.04 -13.48
C TYR A 273 -14.87 0.19 -14.61
N GLY A 274 -15.09 -0.79 -15.48
CA GLY A 274 -15.79 -0.64 -16.75
C GLY A 274 -14.93 0.09 -17.80
N GLU A 275 -15.39 0.09 -19.04
CA GLU A 275 -14.61 0.56 -20.17
C GLU A 275 -14.12 2.00 -20.03
N HIS A 276 -15.04 2.96 -19.91
CA HIS A 276 -14.68 4.38 -19.89
C HIS A 276 -13.72 4.79 -18.76
N THR A 277 -13.96 4.31 -17.54
CA THR A 277 -13.10 4.62 -16.38
C THR A 277 -11.84 3.76 -16.44
N GLY A 278 -11.97 2.48 -16.79
CA GLY A 278 -10.89 1.51 -16.84
C GLY A 278 -9.78 1.95 -17.77
N VAL A 279 -10.08 2.30 -19.02
CA VAL A 279 -9.09 2.78 -20.00
C VAL A 279 -8.29 3.98 -19.48
N ARG A 280 -8.97 4.97 -18.89
CA ARG A 280 -8.33 6.19 -18.40
C ARG A 280 -7.45 5.95 -17.18
N THR A 281 -7.91 5.11 -16.26
CA THR A 281 -7.18 4.83 -15.01
C THR A 281 -6.08 3.79 -15.22
N ALA A 282 -6.19 2.93 -16.23
CA ALA A 282 -5.14 1.99 -16.62
C ALA A 282 -3.87 2.67 -17.15
N ARG A 283 -3.98 3.84 -17.79
CA ARG A 283 -2.85 4.55 -18.41
C ARG A 283 -1.66 4.74 -17.46
N LYS A 284 -1.92 5.08 -16.20
CA LYS A 284 -0.86 5.24 -15.20
C LYS A 284 -0.17 3.90 -14.87
N HIS A 285 -0.95 2.80 -14.77
CA HIS A 285 -0.37 1.48 -14.51
C HIS A 285 0.49 1.04 -15.69
N ILE A 286 -0.02 1.18 -16.92
CA ILE A 286 0.73 0.90 -18.13
C ILE A 286 2.02 1.71 -18.13
N GLY A 287 1.95 3.03 -17.90
CA GLY A 287 3.12 3.89 -17.83
C GLY A 287 4.17 3.43 -16.84
N TRP A 288 3.76 3.02 -15.63
CA TRP A 288 4.69 2.50 -14.63
C TRP A 288 5.35 1.16 -15.03
N TYR A 289 4.62 0.25 -15.70
CA TYR A 289 5.18 -1.02 -16.14
C TYR A 289 6.23 -0.86 -17.25
N VAL A 290 6.05 0.15 -18.10
CA VAL A 290 6.93 0.36 -19.25
C VAL A 290 8.04 1.38 -18.96
N ASP A 291 8.02 2.04 -17.82
CA ASP A 291 9.00 3.05 -17.44
C ASP A 291 10.42 2.50 -17.51
N GLY A 292 11.31 3.26 -18.18
CA GLY A 292 12.69 2.86 -18.42
C GLY A 292 12.89 1.80 -19.52
N LEU A 293 11.83 1.28 -20.16
CA LEU A 293 11.96 0.33 -21.25
C LEU A 293 12.19 1.04 -22.60
N PRO A 294 12.84 0.38 -23.58
CA PRO A 294 13.09 0.96 -24.90
C PRO A 294 11.82 1.42 -25.60
N GLY A 295 11.74 2.68 -26.00
CA GLY A 295 10.59 3.25 -26.72
C GLY A 295 9.36 3.57 -25.84
N ALA A 296 9.47 3.51 -24.52
CA ALA A 296 8.38 3.74 -23.57
C ALA A 296 7.66 5.08 -23.77
N ASP A 297 8.38 6.19 -23.95
CA ASP A 297 7.79 7.53 -24.10
C ASP A 297 6.86 7.61 -25.33
N SER A 298 7.31 7.12 -26.47
CA SER A 298 6.52 7.11 -27.70
C SER A 298 5.32 6.17 -27.61
N PHE A 299 5.49 5.03 -26.93
CA PHE A 299 4.41 4.11 -26.63
C PHE A 299 3.36 4.74 -25.71
N CYS A 300 3.75 5.37 -24.61
CA CYS A 300 2.85 6.05 -23.69
C CYS A 300 2.09 7.20 -24.37
N ALA A 301 2.74 7.98 -25.24
CA ALA A 301 2.08 9.04 -26.00
C ALA A 301 0.94 8.49 -26.87
N ARG A 302 1.16 7.39 -27.61
CA ARG A 302 0.12 6.71 -28.41
C ARG A 302 -0.96 6.10 -27.52
N MET A 303 -0.59 5.43 -26.42
CA MET A 303 -1.49 4.81 -25.47
C MET A 303 -2.51 5.78 -24.88
N ASN A 304 -2.11 7.04 -24.65
CA ASN A 304 -2.98 8.08 -24.10
C ASN A 304 -4.10 8.52 -25.07
N LEU A 305 -4.01 8.19 -26.35
CA LEU A 305 -5.02 8.49 -27.39
C LEU A 305 -6.07 7.38 -27.52
N ILE A 306 -5.80 6.19 -26.99
CA ILE A 306 -6.73 5.06 -27.05
C ILE A 306 -7.83 5.25 -26.02
N ASP A 307 -9.10 5.06 -26.42
CA ASP A 307 -10.29 5.32 -25.60
C ASP A 307 -11.16 4.07 -25.31
N ASN A 308 -10.75 2.90 -25.81
CA ASN A 308 -11.44 1.63 -25.57
C ASN A 308 -10.49 0.54 -25.05
N THR A 309 -11.04 -0.43 -24.32
CA THR A 309 -10.26 -1.45 -23.63
C THR A 309 -9.57 -2.42 -24.58
N ARG A 310 -10.26 -2.82 -25.67
CA ARG A 310 -9.75 -3.78 -26.65
C ARG A 310 -8.46 -3.29 -27.32
N ASP A 311 -8.51 -2.04 -27.83
CA ASP A 311 -7.37 -1.48 -28.54
C ASP A 311 -6.22 -1.14 -27.59
N GLN A 312 -6.52 -0.71 -26.34
CA GLN A 312 -5.51 -0.49 -25.33
C GLN A 312 -4.81 -1.81 -24.97
N TRP A 313 -5.56 -2.88 -24.76
CA TRP A 313 -5.04 -4.21 -24.46
C TRP A 313 -4.14 -4.73 -25.59
N ARG A 314 -4.62 -4.65 -26.85
CA ARG A 314 -3.86 -5.06 -28.03
C ARG A 314 -2.57 -4.26 -28.17
N ALA A 315 -2.64 -2.93 -28.04
CA ALA A 315 -1.47 -2.09 -28.17
C ALA A 315 -0.38 -2.43 -27.13
N VAL A 316 -0.77 -2.81 -25.90
CA VAL A 316 0.16 -3.32 -24.88
C VAL A 316 0.75 -4.65 -25.31
N ALA A 317 -0.07 -5.60 -25.76
CA ALA A 317 0.38 -6.93 -26.17
C ALA A 317 1.39 -6.82 -27.33
N ASP A 318 1.01 -6.10 -28.41
CA ASP A 318 1.83 -5.94 -29.61
C ASP A 318 3.18 -5.23 -29.30
N TRP A 319 3.15 -4.25 -28.39
CA TRP A 319 4.38 -3.54 -28.01
C TRP A 319 5.38 -4.43 -27.27
N PHE A 320 4.92 -5.24 -26.33
CA PHE A 320 5.79 -6.19 -25.64
C PHE A 320 6.29 -7.30 -26.56
N ASP A 321 5.48 -7.71 -27.56
CA ASP A 321 5.92 -8.68 -28.58
C ASP A 321 7.07 -8.14 -29.43
N THR A 322 7.08 -6.82 -29.74
CA THR A 322 8.23 -6.19 -30.43
C THR A 322 9.51 -6.21 -29.58
N LEU A 323 9.40 -5.92 -28.27
CA LEU A 323 10.56 -5.97 -27.36
C LEU A 323 11.16 -7.38 -27.22
N SER A 324 10.29 -8.40 -27.24
CA SER A 324 10.72 -9.79 -27.15
C SER A 324 11.44 -10.29 -28.40
N SER A 325 11.07 -9.78 -29.59
CA SER A 325 11.67 -10.15 -30.87
C SER A 325 13.04 -9.52 -31.14
N ASP A 326 13.34 -8.39 -30.50
CA ASP A 326 14.63 -7.68 -30.65
C ASP A 326 15.80 -8.32 -29.90
N GLY A 327 15.61 -9.54 -29.32
CA GLY A 327 16.66 -10.34 -28.69
C GLY A 327 17.15 -9.84 -27.32
N SER A 328 16.55 -8.79 -26.77
CA SER A 328 16.84 -8.32 -25.42
C SER A 328 16.04 -9.16 -24.39
N CYS A 329 16.70 -10.10 -23.73
CA CYS A 329 16.01 -11.06 -22.83
C CYS A 329 15.57 -10.51 -21.48
N THR A 330 16.05 -9.36 -21.04
CA THR A 330 15.73 -8.84 -19.69
C THR A 330 15.87 -7.32 -19.66
N PRO A 331 14.99 -6.57 -18.97
CA PRO A 331 15.26 -5.19 -18.62
C PRO A 331 16.51 -5.12 -17.71
N ALA A 332 17.39 -4.14 -17.95
CA ALA A 332 18.48 -3.86 -17.02
C ALA A 332 17.90 -3.59 -15.62
N PRO A 333 18.54 -4.05 -14.53
CA PRO A 333 18.05 -3.80 -13.18
C PRO A 333 17.97 -2.28 -12.96
N ALA A 334 16.81 -1.79 -12.53
CA ALA A 334 16.53 -0.37 -12.28
C ALA A 334 17.37 0.27 -11.15
N ALA A 335 18.42 -0.42 -10.66
CA ALA A 335 19.21 -0.03 -9.49
C ALA A 335 20.32 1.01 -9.76
N GLU A 336 20.65 1.33 -11.01
CA GLU A 336 21.72 2.31 -11.29
C GLU A 336 21.26 3.71 -11.69
N ALA A 337 19.97 3.89 -12.02
CA ALA A 337 19.45 5.19 -12.45
C ALA A 337 19.04 6.14 -11.30
N LEU A 338 18.99 5.67 -10.05
CA LEU A 338 18.57 6.47 -8.88
C LEU A 338 19.73 7.08 -8.08
N LEU A 339 20.98 6.88 -8.50
CA LEU A 339 22.17 7.51 -7.87
C LEU A 339 22.69 8.72 -8.67
N ALA A 340 22.04 9.11 -9.77
CA ALA A 340 22.50 10.19 -10.65
C ALA A 340 21.49 11.32 -10.87
N ALA A 341 20.48 11.50 -10.01
CA ALA A 341 19.59 12.66 -10.07
C ALA A 341 19.32 13.27 -8.69
#